data_97765f08b07f90f71caec06df27e3635
#
_entry.id   97765f08b07f90f71caec06df27e3635
#
_cell.length_a   1.000
_cell.length_b   1.000
_cell.length_c   1.000
_cell.angle_alpha   90.00
_cell.angle_beta   90.00
_cell.angle_gamma   90.00
#
_symmetry.space_group_name_H-M   'P 1'
#
loop_
_entity.id
_entity.type
_entity.pdbx_description
1 polymer ?
#
loop_
_entity_poly.entity_id
_entity_poly.type
_entity_poly.pdbx_seq_one_letter_code
_entity_poly.pdbx_strand_id
1 'polypeptide(L)'
;VEYSYHIYRDGRTIRTEWNSLPRILHVADNPKKVYRIEDCWKNLPEQQYFYTSAFTESLLAHRERSAAPKSYKKGLLIKAYAPCIDSDHCLALCGNQKALGDWNPDKAALMSDIDFPEWQVEVDAGKISFPLEYKFVLYNKKERRAVAWENNPNRYMADPQIAANETLAVGDRYVYFNLPAWKGSGVAVPVFSLRSEKSFGVGDFGDLKRMIDWAVATNQKAVQILPINDTTMTHTWTDSYPYSSISIYAFHPMYADLKQLGSLKDKKVMAEFNKRQKELNALPAVDYEAVNKTKWEYFHLIFKQEGEKVLASDAFRNFYEANKEWLQPYAVFSYLRDAYKTPNFREWPKYATYDAKEIETLCRPDSADSVSYTHLTLPTSDL
;
A
#
# COMPACT_ATOMS: atom_id res chain seq x y z
N VAL A 1 3.49 14.11 -13.91
CA VAL A 1 4.20 13.40 -14.99
C VAL A 1 5.22 12.47 -14.38
N GLU A 2 5.20 11.21 -14.82
CA GLU A 2 6.17 10.19 -14.45
C GLU A 2 7.09 9.93 -15.65
N TYR A 3 8.40 9.80 -15.44
CA TYR A 3 9.38 9.61 -16.51
C TYR A 3 10.65 8.90 -16.04
N SER A 4 11.44 8.37 -17.01
CA SER A 4 12.76 7.80 -16.78
C SER A 4 13.64 7.95 -18.03
N TYR A 5 14.94 7.81 -17.88
CA TYR A 5 15.90 7.94 -18.98
C TYR A 5 16.42 6.59 -19.45
N HIS A 6 16.53 6.46 -20.77
CA HIS A 6 17.06 5.28 -21.43
C HIS A 6 18.10 5.69 -22.50
N ILE A 7 19.13 4.90 -22.67
CA ILE A 7 20.08 5.05 -23.78
C ILE A 7 19.69 4.09 -24.88
N TYR A 8 19.50 4.61 -26.09
CA TYR A 8 19.17 3.83 -27.28
C TYR A 8 20.34 3.79 -28.26
N ARG A 9 20.51 2.66 -28.95
CA ARG A 9 21.39 2.50 -30.09
C ARG A 9 20.72 1.56 -31.08
N ASP A 10 20.68 1.93 -32.35
CA ASP A 10 20.15 1.13 -33.48
C ASP A 10 18.72 0.61 -33.19
N GLY A 11 17.85 1.47 -32.61
CA GLY A 11 16.47 1.14 -32.28
C GLY A 11 16.28 0.24 -31.05
N ARG A 12 17.34 -0.07 -30.31
CA ARG A 12 17.27 -0.90 -29.09
C ARG A 12 17.72 -0.12 -27.87
N THR A 13 17.03 -0.36 -26.74
CA THR A 13 17.48 0.12 -25.44
C THR A 13 18.73 -0.64 -25.02
N ILE A 14 19.85 0.04 -24.83
CA ILE A 14 21.12 -0.54 -24.38
C ILE A 14 21.40 -0.32 -22.91
N ARG A 15 20.78 0.69 -22.30
CA ARG A 15 20.88 0.96 -20.88
C ARG A 15 19.65 1.73 -20.40
N THR A 16 19.16 1.37 -19.23
CA THR A 16 18.13 2.07 -18.48
C THR A 16 18.74 2.58 -17.17
N GLU A 17 18.43 3.80 -16.77
CA GLU A 17 18.80 4.25 -15.43
C GLU A 17 18.11 3.39 -14.36
N TRP A 18 18.56 3.50 -13.10
CA TRP A 18 17.85 2.87 -12.00
C TRP A 18 16.45 3.49 -11.86
N ASN A 19 15.42 2.69 -12.10
CA ASN A 19 14.03 3.13 -12.23
C ASN A 19 13.06 2.40 -11.26
N SER A 20 13.57 1.72 -10.24
CA SER A 20 12.72 1.12 -9.20
C SER A 20 11.85 2.17 -8.49
N LEU A 21 12.30 3.43 -8.49
CA LEU A 21 11.49 4.61 -8.19
C LEU A 21 11.48 5.51 -9.42
N PRO A 22 10.32 5.71 -10.07
CA PRO A 22 10.22 6.62 -11.22
C PRO A 22 10.47 8.06 -10.77
N ARG A 23 10.80 8.92 -11.72
CA ARG A 23 10.85 10.37 -11.51
C ARG A 23 9.44 10.91 -11.59
N ILE A 24 9.03 11.73 -10.63
CA ILE A 24 7.72 12.36 -10.60
C ILE A 24 7.89 13.88 -10.65
N LEU A 25 7.21 14.54 -11.57
CA LEU A 25 7.10 15.99 -11.63
C LEU A 25 5.62 16.39 -11.51
N HIS A 26 5.28 17.09 -10.44
CA HIS A 26 3.98 17.71 -10.28
C HIS A 26 3.93 19.00 -11.10
N VAL A 27 3.09 19.02 -12.12
CA VAL A 27 2.89 20.20 -12.98
C VAL A 27 1.66 20.98 -12.54
N ALA A 28 1.79 22.30 -12.48
CA ALA A 28 0.65 23.18 -12.19
C ALA A 28 -0.35 23.19 -13.36
N ASP A 29 -1.62 23.33 -13.04
CA ASP A 29 -2.66 23.56 -14.05
C ASP A 29 -2.58 25.00 -14.58
N ASN A 30 -1.53 25.28 -15.34
CA ASN A 30 -1.25 26.55 -15.96
C ASN A 30 -0.54 26.34 -17.31
N PRO A 31 -1.23 26.51 -18.45
CA PRO A 31 -0.65 26.24 -19.78
C PRO A 31 0.53 27.16 -20.16
N LYS A 32 0.73 28.25 -19.43
CA LYS A 32 1.87 29.17 -19.65
C LYS A 32 3.09 28.83 -18.81
N LYS A 33 2.98 27.86 -17.91
CA LYS A 33 4.10 27.45 -17.05
C LYS A 33 5.05 26.56 -17.83
N VAL A 34 6.32 26.91 -17.80
CA VAL A 34 7.42 26.13 -18.40
C VAL A 34 8.19 25.44 -17.30
N TYR A 35 8.53 24.16 -17.50
CA TYR A 35 9.38 23.40 -16.61
C TYR A 35 10.68 23.06 -17.32
N ARG A 36 11.79 23.54 -16.78
CA ARG A 36 13.13 23.12 -17.18
C ARG A 36 13.64 22.14 -16.13
N ILE A 37 14.08 20.96 -16.57
CA ILE A 37 14.50 19.87 -15.71
C ILE A 37 16.01 19.69 -15.87
N GLU A 38 16.73 19.68 -14.76
CA GLU A 38 18.15 19.37 -14.67
C GLU A 38 18.33 18.13 -13.82
N ASP A 39 18.38 16.98 -14.47
CA ASP A 39 18.56 15.67 -13.87
C ASP A 39 19.96 15.10 -14.19
N CYS A 40 20.46 14.28 -13.28
CA CYS A 40 21.62 13.43 -13.51
C CYS A 40 21.14 11.99 -13.79
N TRP A 41 21.98 11.20 -14.46
CA TRP A 41 21.70 9.77 -14.62
C TRP A 41 21.59 9.09 -13.26
N LYS A 42 20.47 8.42 -12.99
CA LYS A 42 20.27 7.68 -11.75
C LYS A 42 21.03 6.36 -11.79
N ASN A 43 22.09 6.26 -10.99
CA ASN A 43 22.73 4.99 -10.70
C ASN A 43 22.03 4.31 -9.51
N LEU A 44 22.31 3.00 -9.36
CA LEU A 44 21.87 2.25 -8.21
C LEU A 44 22.39 2.91 -6.91
N PRO A 45 21.52 3.32 -5.98
CA PRO A 45 21.97 3.94 -4.75
C PRO A 45 22.66 2.93 -3.83
N GLU A 46 23.64 3.38 -3.05
CA GLU A 46 24.41 2.53 -2.15
C GLU A 46 23.53 1.76 -1.15
N GLN A 47 22.49 2.41 -0.63
CA GLN A 47 21.53 1.83 0.31
C GLN A 47 20.20 1.49 -0.39
N GLN A 48 20.26 0.82 -1.54
CA GLN A 48 19.12 0.54 -2.39
C GLN A 48 17.94 -0.15 -1.69
N TYR A 49 18.21 -0.96 -0.65
CA TYR A 49 17.17 -1.68 0.09
C TYR A 49 16.19 -0.75 0.81
N PHE A 50 16.60 0.45 1.22
CA PHE A 50 15.71 1.43 1.82
C PHE A 50 14.69 2.03 0.85
N TYR A 51 14.88 1.82 -0.45
CA TYR A 51 13.97 2.29 -1.49
C TYR A 51 12.95 1.22 -1.92
N THR A 52 12.99 0.05 -1.31
CA THR A 52 11.98 -1.00 -1.57
C THR A 52 10.68 -0.69 -0.83
N SER A 53 9.55 -1.20 -1.35
CA SER A 53 8.23 -1.02 -0.73
C SER A 53 8.17 -1.51 0.73
N ALA A 54 8.95 -2.52 1.10
CA ALA A 54 9.08 -2.98 2.48
C ALA A 54 9.52 -1.86 3.44
N PHE A 55 10.33 -0.91 2.97
CA PHE A 55 10.72 0.26 3.76
C PHE A 55 9.85 1.47 3.48
N THR A 56 9.65 1.85 2.22
CA THR A 56 8.97 3.09 1.86
C THR A 56 7.46 3.07 2.11
N GLU A 57 6.84 1.89 2.10
CA GLU A 57 5.40 1.72 2.28
C GLU A 57 5.02 1.03 3.60
N SER A 58 5.99 0.51 4.34
CA SER A 58 5.76 -0.18 5.60
C SER A 58 6.61 0.40 6.73
N LEU A 59 7.90 0.05 6.80
CA LEU A 59 8.76 0.37 7.96
C LEU A 59 9.05 1.87 8.14
N LEU A 60 9.18 2.61 7.04
CA LEU A 60 9.44 4.05 7.01
C LEU A 60 8.28 4.83 6.40
N ALA A 61 7.11 4.21 6.28
CA ALA A 61 5.95 4.82 5.68
C ALA A 61 5.53 6.10 6.40
N HIS A 62 5.34 7.16 5.62
CA HIS A 62 4.74 8.40 6.08
C HIS A 62 3.23 8.32 5.84
N ARG A 63 2.44 8.17 6.91
CA ARG A 63 0.99 7.99 6.83
C ARG A 63 0.26 9.22 6.32
N GLU A 64 0.72 10.40 6.75
CA GLU A 64 0.17 11.69 6.33
C GLU A 64 1.26 12.43 5.56
N ARG A 65 1.23 12.30 4.24
CA ARG A 65 2.18 13.01 3.37
C ARG A 65 1.79 14.48 3.25
N SER A 66 2.78 15.34 3.21
CA SER A 66 2.57 16.77 3.00
C SER A 66 2.03 17.05 1.59
N ALA A 67 1.35 18.17 1.43
CA ALA A 67 0.94 18.65 0.11
C ALA A 67 2.15 18.93 -0.80
N ALA A 68 1.92 18.93 -2.11
CA ALA A 68 2.91 19.38 -3.08
C ALA A 68 3.38 20.82 -2.77
N PRO A 69 4.65 21.16 -3.06
CA PRO A 69 5.16 22.51 -2.88
C PRO A 69 4.32 23.55 -3.63
N LYS A 70 4.30 24.76 -3.08
CA LYS A 70 3.67 25.91 -3.77
C LYS A 70 4.47 26.24 -5.02
N SER A 71 3.78 26.49 -6.14
CA SER A 71 4.41 26.94 -7.36
C SER A 71 4.57 28.47 -7.39
N TYR A 72 5.69 28.95 -7.91
CA TYR A 72 6.02 30.37 -8.02
C TYR A 72 6.12 30.81 -9.48
N LYS A 73 6.01 32.14 -9.73
CA LYS A 73 6.18 32.70 -11.07
C LYS A 73 7.58 32.45 -11.63
N LYS A 74 8.61 32.52 -10.76
CA LYS A 74 9.96 32.03 -11.04
C LYS A 74 10.27 30.99 -9.98
N GLY A 75 10.15 29.71 -10.33
CA GLY A 75 10.31 28.61 -9.38
C GLY A 75 11.70 28.00 -9.44
N LEU A 76 12.27 27.72 -8.28
CA LEU A 76 13.40 26.79 -8.14
C LEU A 76 12.94 25.62 -7.27
N LEU A 77 12.68 24.51 -7.93
CA LEU A 77 12.26 23.24 -7.30
C LEU A 77 13.50 22.38 -7.06
N ILE A 78 13.84 22.18 -5.78
CA ILE A 78 14.95 21.31 -5.38
C ILE A 78 14.39 20.02 -4.84
N LYS A 79 14.89 18.90 -5.38
CA LYS A 79 14.47 17.54 -5.05
C LYS A 79 15.66 16.76 -4.49
N ALA A 80 15.39 15.90 -3.51
CA ALA A 80 16.44 15.11 -2.86
C ALA A 80 15.92 13.78 -2.33
N TYR A 81 16.72 12.75 -2.42
CA TYR A 81 16.43 11.43 -1.89
C TYR A 81 16.97 11.27 -0.46
N ALA A 82 16.08 10.96 0.48
CA ALA A 82 16.41 10.68 1.87
C ALA A 82 15.42 9.67 2.47
N PRO A 83 15.63 8.35 2.27
CA PRO A 83 14.66 7.32 2.65
C PRO A 83 14.61 7.04 4.15
N CYS A 84 15.69 7.34 4.91
CA CYS A 84 15.82 6.97 6.32
C CYS A 84 15.28 8.03 7.29
N ILE A 85 14.33 8.84 6.85
CA ILE A 85 13.68 9.87 7.68
C ILE A 85 12.30 9.33 8.13
N ASP A 86 12.11 9.23 9.45
CA ASP A 86 10.86 8.79 10.04
C ASP A 86 9.76 9.86 9.99
N SER A 87 8.54 9.51 10.39
CA SER A 87 7.37 10.38 10.33
C SER A 87 7.42 11.59 11.28
N ASP A 88 8.27 11.58 12.32
CA ASP A 88 8.45 12.69 13.26
C ASP A 88 9.40 13.77 12.72
N HIS A 89 10.17 13.43 11.68
CA HIS A 89 11.14 14.30 11.04
C HIS A 89 10.76 14.64 9.60
N CYS A 90 11.38 15.66 9.07
CA CYS A 90 11.35 15.99 7.64
C CYS A 90 12.71 16.48 7.18
N LEU A 91 12.94 16.42 5.87
CA LEU A 91 14.08 17.10 5.25
C LEU A 91 13.75 18.59 5.15
N ALA A 92 14.74 19.44 5.35
CA ALA A 92 14.63 20.87 5.16
C ALA A 92 15.86 21.42 4.44
N LEU A 93 15.68 22.53 3.73
CA LEU A 93 16.73 23.20 2.97
C LEU A 93 17.16 24.47 3.69
N CYS A 94 18.41 24.53 4.13
CA CYS A 94 19.01 25.69 4.80
C CYS A 94 20.10 26.30 3.91
N GLY A 95 20.22 27.62 3.90
CA GLY A 95 21.22 28.27 3.03
C GLY A 95 21.39 29.75 3.28
N ASN A 96 22.21 30.38 2.43
CA ASN A 96 22.63 31.79 2.52
C ASN A 96 21.57 32.81 2.12
N GLN A 97 20.29 32.43 2.08
CA GLN A 97 19.18 33.28 1.70
C GLN A 97 18.12 33.32 2.78
N LYS A 98 17.43 34.45 2.93
CA LYS A 98 16.35 34.62 3.90
C LYS A 98 15.25 33.57 3.75
N ALA A 99 14.93 33.18 2.52
CA ALA A 99 13.96 32.14 2.23
C ALA A 99 14.41 30.74 2.70
N LEU A 100 15.70 30.55 2.95
CA LEU A 100 16.32 29.32 3.43
C LEU A 100 16.89 29.47 4.86
N GLY A 101 16.46 30.49 5.59
CA GLY A 101 16.80 30.71 6.99
C GLY A 101 18.10 31.45 7.26
N ASP A 102 18.83 31.97 6.26
CA ASP A 102 20.13 32.68 6.45
C ASP A 102 21.11 31.86 7.32
N TRP A 103 21.32 30.61 7.00
CA TRP A 103 22.08 29.62 7.74
C TRP A 103 21.58 29.34 9.18
N ASN A 104 20.40 29.82 9.55
CA ASN A 104 19.72 29.38 10.76
C ASN A 104 18.90 28.10 10.46
N PRO A 105 19.33 26.91 10.92
CA PRO A 105 18.70 25.65 10.52
C PRO A 105 17.30 25.49 11.10
N ASP A 106 16.94 26.18 12.18
CA ASP A 106 15.60 26.18 12.75
C ASP A 106 14.58 27.00 11.91
N LYS A 107 15.11 27.81 10.98
CA LYS A 107 14.33 28.58 10.00
C LYS A 107 14.45 28.05 8.56
N ALA A 108 15.01 26.86 8.40
CA ALA A 108 15.16 26.21 7.10
C ALA A 108 13.80 25.99 6.41
N ALA A 109 13.80 26.00 5.09
CA ALA A 109 12.61 25.71 4.29
C ALA A 109 12.29 24.21 4.37
N LEU A 110 11.14 23.87 4.97
CA LEU A 110 10.70 22.47 5.12
C LEU A 110 10.34 21.90 3.75
N MET A 111 10.77 20.67 3.50
CA MET A 111 10.51 19.95 2.26
C MET A 111 9.27 19.05 2.39
N SER A 112 8.54 18.92 1.28
CA SER A 112 7.41 18.01 1.16
C SER A 112 7.88 16.58 0.93
N ASP A 113 7.21 15.64 1.56
CA ASP A 113 7.39 14.19 1.42
C ASP A 113 6.29 13.54 0.54
N ILE A 114 5.63 14.33 -0.30
CA ILE A 114 4.54 13.83 -1.16
C ILE A 114 4.97 12.62 -2.01
N ASP A 115 6.21 12.63 -2.50
CA ASP A 115 6.79 11.55 -3.30
C ASP A 115 7.85 10.76 -2.50
N PHE A 116 7.69 10.65 -1.16
CA PHE A 116 8.64 9.91 -0.34
C PHE A 116 9.04 8.56 -0.97
N PRO A 117 10.32 8.24 -1.03
CA PRO A 117 11.49 8.79 -0.32
C PRO A 117 12.18 9.98 -1.01
N GLU A 118 11.62 10.55 -2.08
CA GLU A 118 12.06 11.81 -2.65
C GLU A 118 11.35 12.97 -1.94
N TRP A 119 12.14 13.93 -1.47
CA TRP A 119 11.70 15.15 -0.81
C TRP A 119 11.82 16.31 -1.77
N GLN A 120 10.92 17.28 -1.69
CA GLN A 120 10.94 18.41 -2.60
C GLN A 120 10.51 19.72 -1.94
N VAL A 121 11.13 20.82 -2.36
CA VAL A 121 10.75 22.17 -1.99
C VAL A 121 10.89 23.09 -3.19
N GLU A 122 9.90 23.93 -3.45
CA GLU A 122 10.00 25.00 -4.45
C GLU A 122 10.15 26.34 -3.73
N VAL A 123 11.13 27.13 -4.12
CA VAL A 123 11.39 28.47 -3.62
C VAL A 123 11.22 29.50 -4.72
N ASP A 124 10.87 30.74 -4.34
CA ASP A 124 10.73 31.85 -5.26
C ASP A 124 12.10 32.37 -5.71
N ALA A 125 12.56 31.91 -6.86
CA ALA A 125 13.84 32.32 -7.43
C ALA A 125 13.93 33.83 -7.70
N GLY A 126 12.81 34.52 -7.79
CA GLY A 126 12.79 35.99 -7.90
C GLY A 126 13.20 36.73 -6.61
N LYS A 127 13.28 35.99 -5.49
CA LYS A 127 13.69 36.50 -4.17
C LYS A 127 15.02 35.93 -3.70
N ILE A 128 15.72 35.19 -4.57
CA ILE A 128 17.02 34.60 -4.28
C ILE A 128 18.11 35.40 -5.02
N SER A 129 19.17 35.71 -4.29
CA SER A 129 20.40 36.24 -4.88
C SER A 129 21.39 35.08 -5.12
N PHE A 130 21.89 35.01 -6.34
CA PHE A 130 22.88 33.99 -6.72
C PHE A 130 24.32 34.56 -6.58
N PRO A 131 25.31 33.73 -6.26
CA PRO A 131 25.24 32.26 -6.12
C PRO A 131 24.48 31.86 -4.87
N LEU A 132 23.67 30.78 -5.03
CA LEU A 132 22.99 30.14 -3.92
C LEU A 132 23.91 29.10 -3.28
N GLU A 133 24.18 29.26 -1.98
CA GLU A 133 24.78 28.19 -1.16
C GLU A 133 23.73 27.61 -0.23
N TYR A 134 23.66 26.27 -0.17
CA TYR A 134 22.67 25.59 0.65
C TYR A 134 23.16 24.23 1.14
N LYS A 135 22.46 23.70 2.12
CA LYS A 135 22.71 22.40 2.72
C LYS A 135 21.40 21.81 3.24
N PHE A 136 21.28 20.49 3.24
CA PHE A 136 20.12 19.85 3.82
C PHE A 136 20.26 19.64 5.31
N VAL A 137 19.15 19.75 6.02
CA VAL A 137 19.07 19.51 7.47
C VAL A 137 17.92 18.56 7.78
N LEU A 138 18.12 17.73 8.79
CA LEU A 138 17.08 16.92 9.39
C LEU A 138 16.35 17.77 10.42
N TYR A 139 15.05 17.94 10.26
CA TYR A 139 14.21 18.80 11.08
C TYR A 139 13.19 17.99 11.87
N ASN A 140 13.15 18.17 13.20
CA ASN A 140 12.13 17.55 14.05
C ASN A 140 10.86 18.41 14.03
N LYS A 141 9.76 17.83 13.53
CA LYS A 141 8.46 18.53 13.37
C LYS A 141 7.79 18.85 14.70
N LYS A 142 7.98 18.02 15.73
CA LYS A 142 7.40 18.21 17.08
C LYS A 142 8.15 19.29 17.86
N GLU A 143 9.48 19.19 17.85
CA GLU A 143 10.34 20.13 18.57
C GLU A 143 10.55 21.46 17.82
N ARG A 144 10.18 21.50 16.54
CA ARG A 144 10.33 22.65 15.63
C ARG A 144 11.76 23.17 15.55
N ARG A 145 12.73 22.27 15.48
CA ARG A 145 14.15 22.59 15.35
C ARG A 145 14.90 21.58 14.49
N ALA A 146 16.03 22.01 13.95
CA ALA A 146 16.94 21.11 13.26
C ALA A 146 17.70 20.24 14.28
N VAL A 147 17.91 18.98 13.92
CA VAL A 147 18.61 17.99 14.77
C VAL A 147 19.90 17.47 14.15
N ALA A 148 20.08 17.58 12.85
CA ALA A 148 21.32 17.19 12.18
C ALA A 148 21.51 17.94 10.85
N TRP A 149 22.76 18.12 10.47
CA TRP A 149 23.18 18.58 9.16
C TRP A 149 23.57 17.38 8.29
N GLU A 150 23.36 17.49 6.96
CA GLU A 150 23.88 16.47 6.04
C GLU A 150 25.42 16.37 6.11
N ASN A 151 25.94 15.19 5.79
CA ASN A 151 27.39 14.94 5.84
C ASN A 151 28.18 15.63 4.70
N ASN A 152 27.52 15.94 3.59
CA ASN A 152 28.15 16.56 2.42
C ASN A 152 28.60 18.02 2.73
N PRO A 153 29.57 18.56 1.98
CA PRO A 153 29.88 19.98 2.01
C PRO A 153 28.70 20.84 1.57
N ASN A 154 28.79 22.17 1.77
CA ASN A 154 27.78 23.08 1.23
C ASN A 154 27.63 22.87 -0.29
N ARG A 155 26.40 22.91 -0.75
CA ARG A 155 26.06 22.82 -2.17
C ARG A 155 26.06 24.22 -2.75
N TYR A 156 26.47 24.34 -3.99
CA TYR A 156 26.59 25.60 -4.69
C TYR A 156 25.80 25.57 -5.98
N MET A 157 25.09 26.66 -6.26
CA MET A 157 24.39 26.88 -7.51
C MET A 157 24.68 28.29 -8.02
N ALA A 158 25.31 28.40 -9.18
CA ALA A 158 25.42 29.65 -9.91
C ALA A 158 24.04 30.11 -10.41
N ASP A 159 23.93 31.35 -10.89
CA ASP A 159 22.64 31.86 -11.39
C ASP A 159 22.17 31.03 -12.61
N PRO A 160 21.09 30.26 -12.47
CA PRO A 160 20.58 29.42 -13.55
C PRO A 160 19.72 30.19 -14.58
N GLN A 161 19.58 31.52 -14.45
CA GLN A 161 18.79 32.37 -15.34
C GLN A 161 17.34 31.85 -15.54
N ILE A 162 16.55 31.84 -14.46
CA ILE A 162 15.14 31.38 -14.50
C ILE A 162 14.24 32.50 -15.07
N ALA A 163 13.53 32.19 -16.15
CA ALA A 163 12.63 33.14 -16.81
C ALA A 163 11.29 33.32 -16.05
N ALA A 164 10.51 34.33 -16.42
CA ALA A 164 9.14 34.46 -15.91
C ALA A 164 8.25 33.30 -16.38
N ASN A 165 7.44 32.77 -15.49
CA ASN A 165 6.61 31.56 -15.69
C ASN A 165 7.42 30.27 -15.89
N GLU A 166 8.71 30.26 -15.53
CA GLU A 166 9.54 29.07 -15.55
C GLU A 166 9.73 28.52 -14.13
N THR A 167 9.76 27.20 -14.00
CA THR A 167 10.29 26.47 -12.85
C THR A 167 11.47 25.63 -13.31
N LEU A 168 12.63 25.88 -12.71
CA LEU A 168 13.77 24.99 -12.82
C LEU A 168 13.65 23.89 -11.75
N ALA A 169 13.51 22.65 -12.18
CA ALA A 169 13.53 21.48 -11.31
C ALA A 169 14.92 20.84 -11.33
N VAL A 170 15.55 20.76 -10.16
CA VAL A 170 16.88 20.18 -9.97
C VAL A 170 16.72 18.88 -9.16
N GLY A 171 16.92 17.75 -9.83
CA GLY A 171 16.74 16.42 -9.26
C GLY A 171 18.04 15.74 -8.83
N ASP A 172 17.90 14.46 -8.43
CA ASP A 172 18.99 13.50 -8.23
C ASP A 172 20.02 13.87 -7.15
N ARG A 173 19.57 14.53 -6.11
CA ARG A 173 20.40 14.78 -4.93
C ARG A 173 20.17 13.69 -3.90
N TYR A 174 21.25 13.04 -3.46
CA TYR A 174 21.23 12.09 -2.34
C TYR A 174 21.72 12.78 -1.10
N VAL A 175 21.00 12.61 0.01
CA VAL A 175 21.29 13.24 1.30
C VAL A 175 21.61 12.16 2.32
N TYR A 176 22.74 12.30 2.97
CA TYR A 176 23.20 11.38 4.00
C TYR A 176 23.42 12.12 5.31
N PHE A 177 22.89 11.56 6.38
CA PHE A 177 23.11 12.03 7.73
C PHE A 177 23.93 11.02 8.52
N ASN A 178 24.73 11.50 9.46
CA ASN A 178 25.43 10.62 10.39
C ASN A 178 24.45 10.14 11.49
N LEU A 179 23.47 9.38 11.08
CA LEU A 179 22.48 8.79 11.96
C LEU A 179 22.91 7.36 12.33
N PRO A 180 22.49 6.86 13.51
CA PRO A 180 22.65 5.46 13.82
C PRO A 180 22.08 4.58 12.71
N ALA A 181 22.79 3.52 12.33
CA ALA A 181 22.29 2.58 11.36
C ALA A 181 20.93 2.02 11.82
N TRP A 182 19.96 1.98 10.90
CA TRP A 182 18.67 1.37 11.19
C TRP A 182 18.85 -0.09 11.60
N LYS A 183 18.26 -0.48 12.73
CA LYS A 183 18.26 -1.86 13.23
C LYS A 183 16.83 -2.27 13.54
N GLY A 184 16.46 -3.44 13.09
CA GLY A 184 15.16 -4.01 13.37
C GLY A 184 15.23 -5.52 13.39
N SER A 185 14.38 -6.12 14.21
CA SER A 185 14.06 -7.54 14.19
C SER A 185 12.62 -7.73 13.77
N GLY A 186 12.30 -8.90 13.25
CA GLY A 186 10.95 -9.24 12.86
C GLY A 186 10.81 -10.76 12.75
N VAL A 187 9.59 -11.19 12.55
CA VAL A 187 9.27 -12.60 12.34
C VAL A 187 8.56 -12.77 11.00
N ALA A 188 8.93 -13.81 10.27
CA ALA A 188 8.22 -14.26 9.09
C ALA A 188 7.35 -15.46 9.46
N VAL A 189 6.03 -15.36 9.28
CA VAL A 189 5.09 -16.40 9.67
C VAL A 189 3.89 -16.42 8.74
N PRO A 190 3.49 -17.57 8.17
CA PRO A 190 2.23 -17.66 7.44
C PRO A 190 1.05 -17.52 8.40
N VAL A 191 0.00 -16.78 7.99
CA VAL A 191 -1.19 -16.62 8.83
C VAL A 191 -1.81 -17.97 9.18
N PHE A 192 -1.92 -18.88 8.22
CA PHE A 192 -2.51 -20.20 8.43
C PHE A 192 -1.78 -21.05 9.49
N SER A 193 -0.50 -20.76 9.78
CA SER A 193 0.28 -21.49 10.80
C SER A 193 0.09 -20.95 12.22
N LEU A 194 -0.50 -19.76 12.37
CA LEU A 194 -0.83 -19.23 13.68
C LEU A 194 -1.89 -20.09 14.36
N ARG A 195 -1.78 -20.23 15.68
CA ARG A 195 -2.71 -21.01 16.45
C ARG A 195 -2.94 -20.38 17.82
N SER A 196 -4.20 -20.23 18.18
CA SER A 196 -4.63 -19.84 19.51
C SER A 196 -5.88 -20.64 19.93
N GLU A 197 -6.30 -20.52 21.16
CA GLU A 197 -7.57 -21.11 21.63
C GLU A 197 -8.79 -20.54 20.89
N LYS A 198 -8.65 -19.38 20.25
CA LYS A 198 -9.73 -18.69 19.51
C LYS A 198 -9.73 -19.03 18.02
N SER A 199 -8.68 -19.65 17.50
CA SER A 199 -8.60 -20.08 16.09
C SER A 199 -9.68 -21.11 15.76
N PHE A 200 -9.96 -21.28 14.48
CA PHE A 200 -10.94 -22.26 14.00
C PHE A 200 -10.25 -23.35 13.15
N GLY A 201 -9.25 -24.02 13.74
CA GLY A 201 -8.46 -25.07 13.08
C GLY A 201 -7.37 -24.55 12.14
N VAL A 202 -7.33 -23.26 11.87
CA VAL A 202 -6.35 -22.54 11.07
C VAL A 202 -6.15 -21.15 11.68
N GLY A 203 -4.97 -20.57 11.51
CA GLY A 203 -4.74 -19.17 11.89
C GLY A 203 -5.58 -18.23 11.04
N ASP A 204 -6.14 -17.21 11.67
CA ASP A 204 -7.01 -16.23 11.04
C ASP A 204 -6.59 -14.77 11.35
N PHE A 205 -7.34 -13.79 10.87
CA PHE A 205 -7.02 -12.38 11.12
C PHE A 205 -7.09 -11.98 12.60
N GLY A 206 -7.89 -12.66 13.41
CA GLY A 206 -7.87 -12.49 14.87
C GLY A 206 -6.57 -13.01 15.49
N ASP A 207 -6.00 -14.08 14.94
CA ASP A 207 -4.68 -14.59 15.35
C ASP A 207 -3.56 -13.65 14.88
N LEU A 208 -3.68 -13.07 13.69
CA LEU A 208 -2.74 -12.07 13.18
C LEU A 208 -2.71 -10.82 14.06
N LYS A 209 -3.86 -10.32 14.51
CA LYS A 209 -3.93 -9.21 15.48
C LYS A 209 -3.16 -9.53 16.77
N ARG A 210 -3.36 -10.73 17.33
CA ARG A 210 -2.63 -11.18 18.53
C ARG A 210 -1.13 -11.31 18.28
N MET A 211 -0.74 -11.75 17.07
CA MET A 211 0.67 -11.81 16.66
C MET A 211 1.30 -10.43 16.57
N ILE A 212 0.56 -9.44 16.06
CA ILE A 212 1.00 -8.05 16.03
C ILE A 212 1.17 -7.49 17.45
N ASP A 213 0.22 -7.74 18.34
CA ASP A 213 0.31 -7.33 19.75
C ASP A 213 1.54 -7.93 20.43
N TRP A 214 1.81 -9.21 20.17
CA TRP A 214 3.03 -9.88 20.65
C TRP A 214 4.30 -9.24 20.06
N ALA A 215 4.31 -8.94 18.77
CA ALA A 215 5.44 -8.29 18.11
C ALA A 215 5.74 -6.92 18.73
N VAL A 216 4.70 -6.14 19.02
CA VAL A 216 4.83 -4.85 19.72
C VAL A 216 5.40 -5.06 21.12
N ALA A 217 4.84 -6.00 21.91
CA ALA A 217 5.29 -6.29 23.28
C ALA A 217 6.75 -6.76 23.35
N THR A 218 7.25 -7.40 22.30
CA THR A 218 8.64 -7.87 22.18
C THR A 218 9.55 -6.91 21.41
N ASN A 219 9.07 -5.68 21.13
CA ASN A 219 9.81 -4.64 20.40
C ASN A 219 10.28 -5.06 19.01
N GLN A 220 9.56 -5.94 18.35
CA GLN A 220 9.76 -6.30 16.95
C GLN A 220 9.33 -5.14 16.05
N LYS A 221 10.00 -4.97 14.91
CA LYS A 221 9.73 -3.88 13.95
C LYS A 221 8.90 -4.32 12.74
N ALA A 222 8.85 -5.63 12.49
CA ALA A 222 8.13 -6.17 11.34
C ALA A 222 7.53 -7.54 11.64
N VAL A 223 6.37 -7.79 11.05
CA VAL A 223 5.82 -9.13 10.89
C VAL A 223 5.64 -9.34 9.38
N GLN A 224 6.35 -10.30 8.82
CA GLN A 224 6.18 -10.69 7.42
C GLN A 224 5.23 -11.86 7.35
N ILE A 225 4.20 -11.75 6.53
CA ILE A 225 3.25 -12.84 6.26
C ILE A 225 3.40 -13.31 4.82
N LEU A 226 2.92 -14.53 4.54
CA LEU A 226 2.74 -14.98 3.16
C LEU A 226 1.48 -14.34 2.56
N PRO A 227 1.28 -14.38 1.22
CA PRO A 227 0.08 -13.88 0.61
C PRO A 227 -1.19 -14.45 1.26
N ILE A 228 -2.17 -13.59 1.46
CA ILE A 228 -3.45 -13.91 2.12
C ILE A 228 -4.64 -13.80 1.17
N ASN A 229 -4.33 -13.56 -0.10
CA ASN A 229 -5.34 -13.44 -1.14
C ASN A 229 -6.07 -14.75 -1.41
N ASP A 230 -7.27 -14.67 -1.97
CA ASP A 230 -8.09 -15.83 -2.26
C ASP A 230 -7.47 -16.71 -3.34
N THR A 231 -7.28 -17.98 -3.00
CA THR A 231 -6.74 -19.04 -3.85
C THR A 231 -7.78 -20.14 -4.12
N THR A 232 -9.05 -19.91 -3.77
CA THR A 232 -10.10 -20.92 -3.86
C THR A 232 -10.43 -21.26 -5.32
N MET A 233 -10.02 -22.44 -5.75
CA MET A 233 -10.29 -22.97 -7.10
C MET A 233 -11.13 -24.24 -7.07
N THR A 234 -10.80 -25.18 -6.19
CA THR A 234 -11.35 -26.55 -6.19
C THR A 234 -12.04 -26.92 -4.87
N HIS A 235 -11.94 -26.08 -3.85
CA HIS A 235 -12.34 -26.35 -2.46
C HIS A 235 -11.63 -27.56 -1.82
N THR A 236 -10.46 -27.93 -2.36
CA THR A 236 -9.61 -28.98 -1.81
C THR A 236 -8.39 -28.40 -1.10
N TRP A 237 -7.62 -29.25 -0.44
CA TRP A 237 -6.38 -28.83 0.25
C TRP A 237 -5.37 -28.13 -0.69
N THR A 238 -5.45 -28.34 -2.01
CA THR A 238 -4.57 -27.69 -2.98
C THR A 238 -4.75 -26.18 -3.01
N ASP A 239 -5.91 -25.68 -2.62
CA ASP A 239 -6.20 -24.24 -2.53
C ASP A 239 -5.48 -23.56 -1.34
N SER A 240 -4.80 -24.34 -0.47
CA SER A 240 -3.99 -23.76 0.61
C SER A 240 -2.65 -23.16 0.14
N TYR A 241 -2.27 -23.34 -1.13
CA TYR A 241 -1.04 -22.77 -1.68
C TYR A 241 -1.17 -21.26 -1.93
N PRO A 242 -0.47 -20.40 -1.14
CA PRO A 242 -0.79 -18.98 -1.06
C PRO A 242 -0.40 -18.17 -2.31
N TYR A 243 0.36 -18.76 -3.24
CA TYR A 243 0.87 -18.04 -4.41
C TYR A 243 0.02 -18.24 -5.67
N SER A 244 -1.08 -19.00 -5.59
CA SER A 244 -1.99 -19.24 -6.73
C SER A 244 -3.30 -18.47 -6.59
N SER A 245 -3.22 -17.16 -6.31
CA SER A 245 -4.42 -16.34 -6.06
C SER A 245 -5.26 -16.15 -7.32
N ILE A 246 -6.58 -16.21 -7.14
CA ILE A 246 -7.59 -15.87 -8.16
C ILE A 246 -7.92 -14.37 -8.18
N SER A 247 -7.53 -13.65 -7.14
CA SER A 247 -7.70 -12.20 -7.02
C SER A 247 -6.55 -11.60 -6.23
N ILE A 248 -6.10 -10.42 -6.66
CA ILE A 248 -5.11 -9.62 -5.91
C ILE A 248 -5.77 -8.71 -4.87
N TYR A 249 -7.10 -8.62 -4.86
CA TYR A 249 -7.88 -7.76 -3.96
C TYR A 249 -8.60 -8.55 -2.87
N ALA A 250 -9.23 -9.67 -3.23
CA ALA A 250 -10.01 -10.47 -2.30
C ALA A 250 -9.11 -11.31 -1.38
N PHE A 251 -9.44 -11.35 -0.11
CA PHE A 251 -8.75 -12.21 0.87
C PHE A 251 -9.37 -13.60 0.90
N HIS A 252 -8.55 -14.60 1.21
CA HIS A 252 -9.02 -15.98 1.30
C HIS A 252 -10.00 -16.13 2.48
N PRO A 253 -11.23 -16.63 2.24
CA PRO A 253 -12.26 -16.74 3.28
C PRO A 253 -11.84 -17.54 4.51
N MET A 254 -10.89 -18.48 4.38
CA MET A 254 -10.42 -19.26 5.52
C MET A 254 -9.75 -18.40 6.61
N TYR A 255 -9.26 -17.18 6.27
CA TYR A 255 -8.63 -16.28 7.26
C TYR A 255 -9.64 -15.41 8.03
N ALA A 256 -10.93 -15.45 7.68
CA ALA A 256 -11.93 -14.69 8.42
C ALA A 256 -12.05 -15.18 9.88
N ASP A 257 -12.00 -14.25 10.82
CA ASP A 257 -12.31 -14.52 12.22
C ASP A 257 -13.83 -14.56 12.41
N LEU A 258 -14.39 -15.76 12.56
CA LEU A 258 -15.83 -15.97 12.68
C LEU A 258 -16.46 -15.18 13.84
N LYS A 259 -15.70 -14.87 14.89
CA LYS A 259 -16.20 -14.08 16.04
C LYS A 259 -16.47 -12.63 15.69
N GLN A 260 -15.72 -12.09 14.73
CA GLN A 260 -15.93 -10.70 14.26
C GLN A 260 -17.20 -10.57 13.40
N LEU A 261 -17.63 -11.67 12.77
CA LEU A 261 -18.86 -11.68 11.97
C LEU A 261 -20.14 -11.70 12.83
N GLY A 262 -20.02 -11.91 14.14
CA GLY A 262 -21.14 -12.04 15.05
C GLY A 262 -21.45 -13.49 15.44
N SER A 263 -22.45 -13.67 16.30
CA SER A 263 -22.86 -14.98 16.80
C SER A 263 -24.20 -15.41 16.22
N LEU A 264 -24.33 -16.69 15.93
CA LEU A 264 -25.62 -17.25 15.49
C LEU A 264 -26.63 -17.23 16.67
N LYS A 265 -27.87 -16.83 16.39
CA LYS A 265 -28.95 -16.75 17.39
C LYS A 265 -29.38 -18.14 17.88
N ASP A 266 -29.32 -19.16 17.00
CA ASP A 266 -29.59 -20.53 17.39
C ASP A 266 -28.46 -21.09 18.26
N LYS A 267 -28.75 -21.24 19.55
CA LYS A 267 -27.78 -21.71 20.55
C LYS A 267 -27.32 -23.14 20.31
N LYS A 268 -28.16 -24.01 19.72
CA LYS A 268 -27.79 -25.41 19.43
C LYS A 268 -26.79 -25.43 18.27
N VAL A 269 -27.09 -24.70 17.21
CA VAL A 269 -26.19 -24.56 16.05
C VAL A 269 -24.86 -23.92 16.50
N MET A 270 -24.91 -22.88 17.30
CA MET A 270 -23.70 -22.22 17.81
C MET A 270 -22.85 -23.17 18.70
N ALA A 271 -23.49 -24.00 19.51
CA ALA A 271 -22.80 -25.01 20.32
C ALA A 271 -22.08 -26.05 19.43
N GLU A 272 -22.68 -26.46 18.32
CA GLU A 272 -22.09 -27.36 17.35
C GLU A 272 -20.84 -26.74 16.71
N PHE A 273 -20.90 -25.47 16.28
CA PHE A 273 -19.72 -24.77 15.76
C PHE A 273 -18.61 -24.66 16.82
N ASN A 274 -18.93 -24.37 18.06
CA ASN A 274 -17.95 -24.34 19.16
C ASN A 274 -17.31 -25.70 19.41
N LYS A 275 -18.05 -26.79 19.23
CA LYS A 275 -17.52 -28.16 19.32
C LYS A 275 -16.55 -28.42 18.17
N ARG A 276 -16.96 -28.14 16.90
CA ARG A 276 -16.10 -28.28 15.72
C ARG A 276 -14.83 -27.43 15.83
N GLN A 277 -14.92 -26.22 16.37
CA GLN A 277 -13.75 -25.37 16.63
C GLN A 277 -12.72 -26.10 17.51
N LYS A 278 -13.16 -26.70 18.61
CA LYS A 278 -12.27 -27.43 19.51
C LYS A 278 -11.66 -28.66 18.83
N GLU A 279 -12.46 -29.40 18.08
CA GLU A 279 -12.02 -30.59 17.35
C GLU A 279 -10.96 -30.22 16.30
N LEU A 280 -11.21 -29.21 15.46
CA LEU A 280 -10.27 -28.76 14.43
C LEU A 280 -8.99 -28.15 15.05
N ASN A 281 -9.12 -27.43 16.18
CA ASN A 281 -7.96 -26.89 16.88
C ASN A 281 -7.09 -27.98 17.53
N ALA A 282 -7.64 -29.13 17.87
CA ALA A 282 -6.92 -30.24 18.47
C ALA A 282 -6.12 -31.09 17.45
N LEU A 283 -6.35 -30.87 16.17
CA LEU A 283 -5.64 -31.61 15.12
C LEU A 283 -4.15 -31.23 15.07
N PRO A 284 -3.24 -32.19 14.84
CA PRO A 284 -1.81 -31.94 14.74
C PRO A 284 -1.40 -31.16 13.49
N ALA A 285 -2.24 -31.16 12.47
CA ALA A 285 -2.08 -30.43 11.22
C ALA A 285 -3.40 -29.78 10.82
N VAL A 286 -3.33 -28.75 9.96
CA VAL A 286 -4.54 -28.08 9.45
C VAL A 286 -5.26 -29.01 8.48
N ASP A 287 -6.53 -29.28 8.76
CA ASP A 287 -7.47 -29.89 7.80
C ASP A 287 -8.15 -28.75 7.03
N TYR A 288 -7.56 -28.34 5.91
CA TYR A 288 -8.04 -27.22 5.12
C TYR A 288 -9.45 -27.41 4.59
N GLU A 289 -9.81 -28.62 4.20
CA GLU A 289 -11.13 -28.93 3.65
C GLU A 289 -12.20 -28.84 4.74
N ALA A 290 -11.96 -29.45 5.91
CA ALA A 290 -12.89 -29.38 7.03
C ALA A 290 -13.04 -27.93 7.57
N VAL A 291 -11.93 -27.18 7.64
CA VAL A 291 -11.95 -25.75 8.01
C VAL A 291 -12.78 -24.92 7.03
N ASN A 292 -12.48 -25.02 5.74
CA ASN A 292 -13.19 -24.26 4.70
C ASN A 292 -14.68 -24.60 4.68
N LYS A 293 -15.02 -25.88 4.67
CA LYS A 293 -16.42 -26.33 4.73
C LYS A 293 -17.14 -25.74 5.94
N THR A 294 -16.53 -25.81 7.12
CA THR A 294 -17.18 -25.32 8.35
C THR A 294 -17.33 -23.80 8.34
N LYS A 295 -16.33 -23.05 7.87
CA LYS A 295 -16.40 -21.60 7.77
C LYS A 295 -17.46 -21.17 6.74
N TRP A 296 -17.53 -21.82 5.59
CA TRP A 296 -18.56 -21.54 4.59
C TRP A 296 -19.98 -21.81 5.11
N GLU A 297 -20.20 -22.91 5.85
CA GLU A 297 -21.47 -23.16 6.52
C GLU A 297 -21.84 -22.02 7.48
N TYR A 298 -20.85 -21.52 8.27
CA TYR A 298 -21.07 -20.38 9.15
C TYR A 298 -21.41 -19.10 8.40
N PHE A 299 -20.72 -18.81 7.31
CA PHE A 299 -20.97 -17.63 6.47
C PHE A 299 -22.39 -17.63 5.93
N HIS A 300 -22.87 -18.73 5.41
CA HIS A 300 -24.24 -18.83 4.92
C HIS A 300 -25.27 -18.60 6.03
N LEU A 301 -25.05 -19.15 7.20
CA LEU A 301 -25.97 -18.99 8.34
C LEU A 301 -25.98 -17.56 8.86
N ILE A 302 -24.82 -16.94 9.05
CA ILE A 302 -24.73 -15.56 9.54
C ILE A 302 -25.25 -14.57 8.48
N PHE A 303 -25.01 -14.81 7.21
CA PHE A 303 -25.59 -14.01 6.13
C PHE A 303 -27.10 -14.12 6.09
N LYS A 304 -27.67 -15.33 6.23
CA LYS A 304 -29.11 -15.50 6.34
C LYS A 304 -29.71 -14.76 7.53
N GLN A 305 -28.96 -14.62 8.61
CA GLN A 305 -29.40 -13.95 9.85
C GLN A 305 -29.28 -12.43 9.78
N GLU A 306 -28.19 -11.89 9.25
CA GLU A 306 -27.81 -10.47 9.34
C GLU A 306 -27.63 -9.80 7.96
N GLY A 307 -27.68 -10.57 6.86
CA GLY A 307 -27.33 -10.09 5.51
C GLY A 307 -28.16 -8.88 5.06
N GLU A 308 -29.46 -8.87 5.28
CA GLU A 308 -30.32 -7.72 4.93
C GLU A 308 -29.83 -6.43 5.63
N LYS A 309 -29.51 -6.52 6.91
CA LYS A 309 -29.00 -5.40 7.69
C LYS A 309 -27.64 -4.91 7.19
N VAL A 310 -26.74 -5.85 6.84
CA VAL A 310 -25.41 -5.51 6.31
C VAL A 310 -25.54 -4.83 4.95
N LEU A 311 -26.32 -5.39 4.04
CA LEU A 311 -26.55 -4.83 2.69
C LEU A 311 -27.19 -3.43 2.75
N ALA A 312 -28.04 -3.17 3.74
CA ALA A 312 -28.66 -1.87 3.94
C ALA A 312 -27.75 -0.84 4.61
N SER A 313 -26.58 -1.23 5.12
CA SER A 313 -25.68 -0.33 5.84
C SER A 313 -24.93 0.64 4.92
N ASP A 314 -24.62 1.84 5.42
CA ASP A 314 -23.79 2.81 4.70
C ASP A 314 -22.36 2.29 4.50
N ALA A 315 -21.83 1.55 5.47
CA ALA A 315 -20.51 0.95 5.39
C ALA A 315 -20.40 0.00 4.17
N PHE A 316 -21.37 -0.90 4.01
CA PHE A 316 -21.39 -1.80 2.85
C PHE A 316 -21.58 -1.04 1.54
N ARG A 317 -22.49 -0.07 1.48
CA ARG A 317 -22.71 0.74 0.27
C ARG A 317 -21.45 1.48 -0.16
N ASN A 318 -20.80 2.14 0.78
CA ASN A 318 -19.55 2.87 0.50
C ASN A 318 -18.43 1.92 0.04
N PHE A 319 -18.28 0.78 0.69
CA PHE A 319 -17.32 -0.23 0.28
C PHE A 319 -17.64 -0.75 -1.13
N TYR A 320 -18.88 -1.13 -1.40
CA TYR A 320 -19.31 -1.65 -2.69
C TYR A 320 -19.04 -0.65 -3.83
N GLU A 321 -19.45 0.62 -3.65
CA GLU A 321 -19.22 1.65 -4.66
C GLU A 321 -17.73 1.93 -4.92
N ALA A 322 -16.91 1.89 -3.89
CA ALA A 322 -15.47 2.07 -4.02
C ALA A 322 -14.75 0.89 -4.68
N ASN A 323 -15.34 -0.31 -4.66
CA ASN A 323 -14.67 -1.56 -5.04
C ASN A 323 -15.38 -2.35 -6.16
N LYS A 324 -16.51 -1.91 -6.67
CA LYS A 324 -17.36 -2.65 -7.60
C LYS A 324 -16.66 -3.13 -8.86
N GLU A 325 -15.65 -2.40 -9.32
CA GLU A 325 -14.89 -2.75 -10.53
C GLU A 325 -14.19 -4.11 -10.45
N TRP A 326 -13.68 -4.46 -9.27
CA TRP A 326 -13.06 -5.77 -9.06
C TRP A 326 -13.97 -6.75 -8.32
N LEU A 327 -14.84 -6.25 -7.45
CA LEU A 327 -15.69 -7.08 -6.59
C LEU A 327 -16.77 -7.83 -7.38
N GLN A 328 -17.40 -7.18 -8.36
CA GLN A 328 -18.43 -7.83 -9.20
C GLN A 328 -17.84 -8.97 -10.03
N PRO A 329 -16.77 -8.80 -10.83
CA PRO A 329 -16.16 -9.91 -11.55
C PRO A 329 -15.69 -11.05 -10.63
N TYR A 330 -15.12 -10.72 -9.48
CA TYR A 330 -14.69 -11.72 -8.49
C TYR A 330 -15.86 -12.54 -7.96
N ALA A 331 -16.96 -11.89 -7.57
CA ALA A 331 -18.15 -12.58 -7.05
C ALA A 331 -18.82 -13.46 -8.10
N VAL A 332 -18.94 -12.95 -9.33
CA VAL A 332 -19.49 -13.72 -10.48
C VAL A 332 -18.61 -14.93 -10.78
N PHE A 333 -17.29 -14.73 -10.86
CA PHE A 333 -16.37 -15.84 -11.08
C PHE A 333 -16.50 -16.91 -9.99
N SER A 334 -16.52 -16.51 -8.72
CA SER A 334 -16.61 -17.43 -7.58
C SER A 334 -17.93 -18.21 -7.60
N TYR A 335 -19.04 -17.53 -7.90
CA TYR A 335 -20.36 -18.17 -8.03
C TYR A 335 -20.41 -19.17 -9.19
N LEU A 336 -19.95 -18.77 -10.38
CA LEU A 336 -19.99 -19.63 -11.58
C LEU A 336 -19.01 -20.81 -11.45
N ARG A 337 -17.82 -20.60 -10.87
CA ARG A 337 -16.88 -21.68 -10.53
C ARG A 337 -17.57 -22.76 -9.70
N ASP A 338 -18.29 -22.34 -8.64
CA ASP A 338 -18.97 -23.28 -7.74
C ASP A 338 -20.17 -23.95 -8.40
N ALA A 339 -20.93 -23.20 -9.20
CA ALA A 339 -22.08 -23.74 -9.95
C ALA A 339 -21.64 -24.75 -11.01
N TYR A 340 -20.58 -24.46 -11.75
CA TYR A 340 -20.08 -25.36 -12.82
C TYR A 340 -19.01 -26.33 -12.32
N LYS A 341 -18.57 -26.24 -11.06
CA LYS A 341 -17.59 -27.13 -10.41
C LYS A 341 -16.22 -27.17 -11.14
N THR A 342 -15.86 -26.08 -11.81
CA THR A 342 -14.57 -25.92 -12.48
C THR A 342 -14.12 -24.45 -12.45
N PRO A 343 -12.84 -24.16 -12.12
CA PRO A 343 -12.28 -22.83 -12.21
C PRO A 343 -11.94 -22.42 -13.66
N ASN A 344 -11.96 -23.38 -14.60
CA ASN A 344 -11.68 -23.10 -16.00
C ASN A 344 -12.91 -22.50 -16.69
N PHE A 345 -13.02 -21.18 -16.67
CA PHE A 345 -14.15 -20.47 -17.26
C PHE A 345 -14.36 -20.76 -18.76
N ARG A 346 -13.32 -21.19 -19.48
CA ARG A 346 -13.42 -21.55 -20.89
C ARG A 346 -14.23 -22.84 -21.13
N GLU A 347 -14.41 -23.66 -20.11
CA GLU A 347 -15.21 -24.88 -20.14
C GLU A 347 -16.66 -24.66 -19.69
N TRP A 348 -17.00 -23.44 -19.23
CA TRP A 348 -18.34 -23.14 -18.78
C TRP A 348 -19.33 -23.15 -19.97
N PRO A 349 -20.50 -23.76 -19.83
CA PRO A 349 -21.50 -23.80 -20.90
C PRO A 349 -22.00 -22.41 -21.31
N LYS A 350 -22.01 -21.47 -20.37
CA LYS A 350 -22.34 -20.05 -20.53
C LYS A 350 -21.32 -19.22 -19.80
N TYR A 351 -21.04 -18.00 -20.24
CA TYR A 351 -20.07 -17.09 -19.63
C TYR A 351 -18.59 -17.50 -19.80
N ALA A 352 -18.27 -18.26 -20.85
CA ALA A 352 -16.91 -18.66 -21.19
C ALA A 352 -16.02 -17.49 -21.68
N THR A 353 -16.61 -16.33 -21.93
CA THR A 353 -15.93 -15.10 -22.33
C THR A 353 -16.36 -13.97 -21.39
N TYR A 354 -15.41 -13.12 -21.02
CA TYR A 354 -15.70 -11.97 -20.17
C TYR A 354 -16.56 -10.92 -20.92
N ASP A 355 -17.69 -10.55 -20.36
CA ASP A 355 -18.51 -9.42 -20.78
C ASP A 355 -18.95 -8.60 -19.54
N ALA A 356 -18.54 -7.33 -19.49
CA ALA A 356 -18.80 -6.47 -18.34
C ALA A 356 -20.30 -6.23 -18.10
N LYS A 357 -21.12 -6.19 -19.17
CA LYS A 357 -22.58 -5.97 -19.06
C LYS A 357 -23.30 -7.21 -18.54
N GLU A 358 -22.86 -8.40 -18.97
CA GLU A 358 -23.38 -9.66 -18.43
C GLU A 358 -23.07 -9.79 -16.95
N ILE A 359 -21.83 -9.46 -16.54
CA ILE A 359 -21.41 -9.45 -15.13
C ILE A 359 -22.26 -8.48 -14.30
N GLU A 360 -22.44 -7.26 -14.78
CA GLU A 360 -23.28 -6.27 -14.09
C GLU A 360 -24.74 -6.79 -13.95
N THR A 361 -25.26 -7.43 -14.98
CA THR A 361 -26.61 -8.01 -14.95
C THR A 361 -26.73 -9.13 -13.94
N LEU A 362 -25.74 -10.03 -13.86
CA LEU A 362 -25.70 -11.11 -12.88
C LEU A 362 -25.60 -10.62 -11.44
N CYS A 363 -25.07 -9.44 -11.22
CA CYS A 363 -24.98 -8.81 -9.90
C CYS A 363 -26.27 -8.06 -9.49
N ARG A 364 -27.29 -8.02 -10.33
CA ARG A 364 -28.58 -7.38 -9.98
C ARG A 364 -29.48 -8.37 -9.24
N PRO A 365 -30.18 -7.90 -8.18
CA PRO A 365 -31.05 -8.77 -7.35
C PRO A 365 -32.21 -9.41 -8.11
N ASP A 366 -32.66 -8.76 -9.18
CA ASP A 366 -33.79 -9.14 -10.02
C ASP A 366 -33.41 -10.04 -11.22
N SER A 367 -32.14 -10.35 -11.37
CA SER A 367 -31.66 -11.27 -12.39
C SER A 367 -32.08 -12.72 -12.08
N ALA A 368 -32.56 -13.46 -13.10
CA ALA A 368 -32.91 -14.87 -12.95
C ALA A 368 -31.75 -15.76 -12.52
N ASP A 369 -30.53 -15.36 -12.89
CA ASP A 369 -29.26 -16.02 -12.56
C ASP A 369 -28.46 -15.19 -11.54
N SER A 370 -29.11 -14.45 -10.62
CA SER A 370 -28.43 -13.53 -9.73
C SER A 370 -27.36 -14.24 -8.88
N VAL A 371 -26.18 -13.62 -8.83
CA VAL A 371 -25.08 -14.07 -7.97
C VAL A 371 -25.53 -14.06 -6.53
N SER A 372 -25.22 -15.10 -5.79
CA SER A 372 -25.46 -15.13 -4.34
C SER A 372 -24.72 -13.97 -3.70
N TYR A 373 -25.45 -13.08 -3.03
CA TYR A 373 -24.88 -11.92 -2.31
C TYR A 373 -23.88 -12.33 -1.23
N THR A 374 -23.87 -13.59 -0.80
CA THR A 374 -22.85 -14.14 0.09
C THR A 374 -21.43 -13.95 -0.50
N HIS A 375 -21.26 -14.12 -1.82
CA HIS A 375 -19.97 -13.91 -2.49
C HIS A 375 -19.57 -12.43 -2.58
N LEU A 376 -20.54 -11.51 -2.54
CA LEU A 376 -20.27 -10.06 -2.51
C LEU A 376 -19.92 -9.53 -1.13
N THR A 377 -20.40 -10.19 -0.07
CA THR A 377 -20.29 -9.66 1.30
C THR A 377 -19.12 -10.25 2.09
N LEU A 378 -18.63 -11.45 1.73
CA LEU A 378 -17.53 -12.10 2.46
C LEU A 378 -16.20 -11.33 2.39
N PRO A 379 -15.80 -10.72 1.25
CA PRO A 379 -14.59 -9.91 1.19
C PRO A 379 -14.68 -8.60 2.00
N THR A 380 -15.85 -8.26 2.52
CA THR A 380 -16.15 -6.94 3.13
C THR A 380 -16.18 -6.95 4.65
N SER A 381 -15.91 -8.11 5.29
CA SER A 381 -15.80 -8.12 6.75
C SER A 381 -14.67 -7.17 7.17
N ASP A 382 -15.00 -6.13 7.91
CA ASP A 382 -14.09 -5.10 8.41
C ASP A 382 -12.82 -5.72 9.01
N LEU A 383 -11.71 -5.55 8.31
CA LEU A 383 -10.36 -5.89 8.76
C LEU A 383 -9.73 -4.69 9.46
#